data_838c5b04eb28d30b7b195db97165dd21
#
_entry.id   838c5b04eb28d30b7b195db97165dd21
#
_cell.length_a   1.000
_cell.length_b   1.000
_cell.length_c   1.000
_cell.angle_alpha   90.00
_cell.angle_beta   90.00
_cell.angle_gamma   90.00
#
_symmetry.space_group_name_H-M   'P 1'
#
loop_
_entity.id
_entity.type
_entity.pdbx_description
1 polymer ?
#
loop_
_entity_poly.entity_id
_entity_poly.type
_entity_poly.pdbx_seq_one_letter_code
_entity_poly.pdbx_strand_id
1 'polypeptide(L)'
;YDVNGEWVRSDEASELYRHDNNIAAGYLQIAYGAQSFSAKLGARYEHTFQSISYADGKGNFLNVNYGDLVPAASLQYNISMMQNIGLSYSMRIRRPGITFLDPYVDVSDPLTRTYGNPDLSTEKAHTLNLVYNYFSNGLMLNFTIRDTYCGNGISSYTFYDEQGLLNTTFGNILKSNTVGANIYANLNIGSKTRIMLNASLDYNVLDNPLLSQHNEGLSGMAMVGLQQTLPWDLRLSLNVMGNTMTKTVDGWTSGMSMAMGSLTKSFLDDRLSVSVSGTLPLAKDLKMVMESHKAGPDYKVDSFNVMPMSQASINITWSFGNKKNVRIKKARTSIVNDDLMDRSTGAEGGDDASSMISQTK
;
A
#
# COMPACT_ATOMS: atom_id res chain seq x y z
N TYR A 1 -5.20 -16.70 -31.54
CA TYR A 1 -4.68 -17.70 -32.46
C TYR A 1 -5.62 -17.81 -33.66
N ASP A 2 -5.06 -17.91 -34.85
CA ASP A 2 -5.81 -18.34 -36.00
C ASP A 2 -5.84 -19.89 -36.12
N VAL A 3 -6.49 -20.39 -37.16
CA VAL A 3 -6.59 -21.85 -37.40
C VAL A 3 -5.25 -22.56 -37.69
N ASN A 4 -4.19 -21.79 -37.93
CA ASN A 4 -2.83 -22.29 -38.20
C ASN A 4 -1.94 -22.21 -36.95
N GLY A 5 -2.44 -21.71 -35.81
CA GLY A 5 -1.69 -21.53 -34.56
C GLY A 5 -0.77 -20.32 -34.54
N GLU A 6 -0.90 -19.40 -35.47
CA GLU A 6 -0.20 -18.12 -35.46
C GLU A 6 -0.92 -17.09 -34.61
N TRP A 7 -0.16 -16.13 -34.02
CA TRP A 7 -0.74 -15.02 -33.30
C TRP A 7 -1.26 -13.99 -34.30
N VAL A 8 -2.56 -13.87 -34.41
CA VAL A 8 -3.24 -12.86 -35.21
C VAL A 8 -3.92 -11.87 -34.28
N ARG A 9 -3.74 -10.58 -34.54
CA ARG A 9 -4.45 -9.53 -33.81
C ARG A 9 -5.95 -9.65 -34.09
N SER A 10 -6.72 -9.78 -33.02
CA SER A 10 -8.18 -9.63 -33.09
C SER A 10 -8.51 -8.16 -32.97
N ASP A 11 -9.04 -7.57 -34.04
CA ASP A 11 -9.47 -6.17 -34.01
C ASP A 11 -10.69 -5.97 -33.11
N GLU A 12 -11.48 -7.00 -32.84
CA GLU A 12 -12.62 -6.97 -31.92
C GLU A 12 -12.17 -6.99 -30.46
N ALA A 13 -11.14 -7.79 -30.14
CA ALA A 13 -10.60 -7.97 -28.78
C ALA A 13 -9.39 -7.07 -28.49
N SER A 14 -9.00 -6.20 -29.43
CA SER A 14 -7.87 -5.28 -29.26
C SER A 14 -8.36 -3.85 -29.20
N GLU A 15 -7.83 -3.09 -28.26
CA GLU A 15 -8.10 -1.69 -28.08
C GLU A 15 -6.78 -0.90 -28.07
N LEU A 16 -6.79 0.26 -28.69
CA LEU A 16 -5.69 1.21 -28.67
C LEU A 16 -6.20 2.57 -28.21
N TYR A 17 -5.78 2.99 -27.03
CA TYR A 17 -6.17 4.28 -26.48
C TYR A 17 -4.95 5.12 -26.08
N ARG A 18 -5.17 6.42 -26.04
CA ARG A 18 -4.25 7.40 -25.45
C ARG A 18 -4.91 8.03 -24.24
N HIS A 19 -4.22 7.99 -23.11
CA HIS A 19 -4.62 8.58 -21.85
C HIS A 19 -3.67 9.72 -21.49
N ASP A 20 -4.21 10.94 -21.44
CA ASP A 20 -3.49 12.13 -20.99
C ASP A 20 -4.05 12.56 -19.62
N ASN A 21 -3.19 12.66 -18.61
CA ASN A 21 -3.54 13.08 -17.26
C ASN A 21 -2.66 14.26 -16.85
N ASN A 22 -3.27 15.43 -16.70
CA ASN A 22 -2.61 16.67 -16.33
C ASN A 22 -3.20 17.19 -15.01
N ILE A 23 -2.34 17.53 -14.04
CA ILE A 23 -2.73 18.03 -12.73
C ILE A 23 -2.09 19.40 -12.51
N ALA A 24 -2.94 20.40 -12.29
CA ALA A 24 -2.52 21.73 -11.83
C ALA A 24 -2.79 21.83 -10.33
N ALA A 25 -1.78 22.19 -9.53
CA ALA A 25 -1.92 22.28 -8.07
C ALA A 25 -1.32 23.57 -7.52
N GLY A 26 -2.01 24.17 -6.55
CA GLY A 26 -1.52 25.26 -5.73
C GLY A 26 -1.69 24.94 -4.24
N TYR A 27 -0.75 25.34 -3.39
CA TYR A 27 -0.85 25.11 -1.95
C TYR A 27 -0.50 26.35 -1.15
N LEU A 28 -1.11 26.45 0.03
CA LEU A 28 -0.80 27.46 1.04
C LEU A 28 -0.58 26.76 2.37
N GLN A 29 0.48 27.12 3.08
CA GLN A 29 0.77 26.61 4.41
C GLN A 29 1.21 27.73 5.33
N ILE A 30 0.62 27.76 6.53
CA ILE A 30 1.01 28.62 7.64
C ILE A 30 1.63 27.73 8.71
N ALA A 31 2.79 28.13 9.23
CA ALA A 31 3.46 27.44 10.32
C ALA A 31 3.77 28.43 11.44
N TYR A 32 3.49 27.99 12.66
CA TYR A 32 3.84 28.70 13.89
C TYR A 32 4.70 27.79 14.75
N GLY A 33 5.77 28.33 15.33
CA GLY A 33 6.68 27.62 16.23
C GLY A 33 7.05 28.45 17.44
N ALA A 34 6.92 27.82 18.61
CA ALA A 34 7.41 28.33 19.90
C ALA A 34 8.32 27.26 20.51
N GLN A 35 8.95 27.54 21.68
CA GLN A 35 9.93 26.64 22.29
C GLN A 35 9.40 25.20 22.51
N SER A 36 8.16 25.08 22.99
CA SER A 36 7.56 23.76 23.29
C SER A 36 6.40 23.38 22.39
N PHE A 37 5.97 24.27 21.50
CA PHE A 37 4.77 24.08 20.71
C PHE A 37 5.01 24.44 19.25
N SER A 38 4.50 23.62 18.33
CA SER A 38 4.45 23.96 16.93
C SER A 38 3.10 23.60 16.32
N ALA A 39 2.63 24.45 15.42
CA ALA A 39 1.39 24.27 14.70
C ALA A 39 1.61 24.49 13.21
N LYS A 40 0.98 23.70 12.37
CA LYS A 40 0.94 23.88 10.92
C LYS A 40 -0.49 23.74 10.45
N LEU A 41 -0.90 24.62 9.56
CA LEU A 41 -2.19 24.56 8.87
C LEU A 41 -1.91 24.77 7.38
N GLY A 42 -2.39 23.87 6.55
CA GLY A 42 -2.20 23.91 5.11
C GLY A 42 -3.44 23.49 4.36
N ALA A 43 -3.53 23.94 3.13
CA ALA A 43 -4.49 23.46 2.16
C ALA A 43 -3.84 23.45 0.79
N ARG A 44 -4.12 22.41 0.01
CA ARG A 44 -3.71 22.26 -1.38
C ARG A 44 -4.97 22.13 -2.23
N TYR A 45 -5.07 22.92 -3.27
CA TYR A 45 -6.09 22.76 -4.28
C TYR A 45 -5.46 22.12 -5.51
N GLU A 46 -6.09 21.07 -6.00
CA GLU A 46 -5.69 20.37 -7.21
C GLU A 46 -6.82 20.36 -8.21
N HIS A 47 -6.48 20.64 -9.46
CA HIS A 47 -7.40 20.49 -10.59
C HIS A 47 -6.83 19.47 -11.56
N THR A 48 -7.58 18.41 -11.82
CA THR A 48 -7.20 17.32 -12.71
C THR A 48 -7.95 17.48 -14.03
N PHE A 49 -7.19 17.43 -15.12
CA PHE A 49 -7.66 17.37 -16.50
C PHE A 49 -7.26 16.00 -17.04
N GLN A 50 -8.21 15.15 -17.27
CA GLN A 50 -7.99 13.81 -17.76
C GLN A 50 -8.75 13.59 -19.06
N SER A 51 -8.05 13.08 -20.09
CA SER A 51 -8.68 12.77 -21.38
C SER A 51 -8.28 11.40 -21.86
N ILE A 52 -9.23 10.68 -22.41
CA ILE A 52 -9.03 9.36 -23.02
C ILE A 52 -9.53 9.47 -24.45
N SER A 53 -8.70 9.08 -25.40
CA SER A 53 -9.04 9.02 -26.81
C SER A 53 -8.68 7.66 -27.39
N TYR A 54 -9.58 7.09 -28.17
CA TYR A 54 -9.41 5.79 -28.80
C TYR A 54 -8.92 5.96 -30.24
N ALA A 55 -7.76 5.38 -30.56
CA ALA A 55 -7.13 5.58 -31.87
C ALA A 55 -7.80 4.75 -32.97
N ASP A 56 -8.52 3.71 -32.63
CA ASP A 56 -9.21 2.79 -33.53
C ASP A 56 -10.70 3.15 -33.76
N GLY A 57 -11.17 4.27 -33.17
CA GLY A 57 -12.56 4.74 -33.30
C GLY A 57 -13.59 3.87 -32.59
N LYS A 58 -13.17 2.92 -31.77
CA LYS A 58 -14.08 2.00 -31.07
C LYS A 58 -14.69 2.55 -29.80
N GLY A 59 -14.12 3.62 -29.23
CA GLY A 59 -14.60 4.26 -28.02
C GLY A 59 -14.92 5.73 -28.21
N ASN A 60 -15.70 6.27 -27.30
CA ASN A 60 -15.99 7.70 -27.26
C ASN A 60 -14.86 8.44 -26.55
N PHE A 61 -14.55 9.65 -27.05
CA PHE A 61 -13.66 10.56 -26.35
C PHE A 61 -14.22 10.92 -24.98
N LEU A 62 -13.43 10.67 -23.93
CA LEU A 62 -13.81 10.96 -22.55
C LEU A 62 -12.95 12.07 -21.99
N ASN A 63 -13.60 13.10 -21.46
CA ASN A 63 -12.97 14.17 -20.68
C ASN A 63 -13.50 14.13 -19.25
N VAL A 64 -12.60 14.00 -18.29
CA VAL A 64 -12.90 14.06 -16.87
C VAL A 64 -12.15 15.23 -16.26
N ASN A 65 -12.91 16.17 -15.66
CA ASN A 65 -12.36 17.35 -15.00
C ASN A 65 -12.92 17.43 -13.59
N TYR A 66 -12.05 17.48 -12.59
CA TYR A 66 -12.47 17.64 -11.20
C TYR A 66 -11.43 18.42 -10.39
N GLY A 67 -11.92 19.12 -9.38
CA GLY A 67 -11.11 19.89 -8.46
C GLY A 67 -11.26 19.39 -7.04
N ASP A 68 -10.16 19.23 -6.34
CA ASP A 68 -10.12 18.74 -4.97
C ASP A 68 -9.38 19.72 -4.06
N LEU A 69 -9.99 20.02 -2.92
CA LEU A 69 -9.35 20.76 -1.83
C LEU A 69 -8.86 19.77 -0.78
N VAL A 70 -7.56 19.76 -0.50
CA VAL A 70 -6.86 18.81 0.37
C VAL A 70 -6.30 19.56 1.59
N PRO A 71 -7.06 19.64 2.69
CA PRO A 71 -6.61 20.29 3.92
C PRO A 71 -5.70 19.37 4.75
N ALA A 72 -4.78 19.99 5.51
CA ALA A 72 -3.97 19.32 6.49
C ALA A 72 -3.70 20.26 7.68
N ALA A 73 -3.67 19.71 8.89
CA ALA A 73 -3.33 20.44 10.10
C ALA A 73 -2.48 19.57 11.02
N SER A 74 -1.53 20.16 11.72
CA SER A 74 -0.77 19.45 12.75
C SER A 74 -0.44 20.36 13.92
N LEU A 75 -0.49 19.77 15.11
CA LEU A 75 -0.09 20.37 16.37
C LEU A 75 0.93 19.44 17.02
N GLN A 76 2.01 19.98 17.54
CA GLN A 76 3.00 19.21 18.28
C GLN A 76 3.36 19.95 19.56
N TYR A 77 3.41 19.23 20.65
CA TYR A 77 3.87 19.72 21.94
C TYR A 77 5.07 18.90 22.41
N ASN A 78 6.19 19.57 22.68
CA ASN A 78 7.39 18.99 23.23
C ASN A 78 7.30 19.00 24.75
N ILE A 79 7.02 17.83 25.34
CA ILE A 79 6.93 17.62 26.80
C ILE A 79 8.33 17.81 27.41
N SER A 80 9.34 17.31 26.72
CA SER A 80 10.76 17.45 27.06
C SER A 80 11.62 17.33 25.79
N MET A 81 12.94 17.43 25.91
CA MET A 81 13.85 17.14 24.78
C MET A 81 13.76 15.69 24.29
N MET A 82 13.22 14.78 25.10
CA MET A 82 13.12 13.34 24.79
C MET A 82 11.70 12.88 24.47
N GLN A 83 10.71 13.75 24.65
CA GLN A 83 9.29 13.37 24.54
C GLN A 83 8.49 14.43 23.83
N ASN A 84 7.69 14.01 22.89
CA ASN A 84 6.69 14.87 22.28
C ASN A 84 5.38 14.12 22.02
N ILE A 85 4.30 14.88 21.98
CA ILE A 85 2.98 14.43 21.57
C ILE A 85 2.52 15.30 20.41
N GLY A 86 1.91 14.69 19.40
CA GLY A 86 1.42 15.34 18.21
C GLY A 86 0.01 14.91 17.87
N LEU A 87 -0.80 15.86 17.41
CA LEU A 87 -2.10 15.63 16.82
C LEU A 87 -2.05 16.10 15.38
N SER A 88 -2.44 15.28 14.44
CA SER A 88 -2.47 15.66 13.04
C SER A 88 -3.74 15.19 12.34
N TYR A 89 -4.25 16.03 11.48
CA TYR A 89 -5.31 15.73 10.56
C TYR A 89 -4.79 15.92 9.13
N SER A 90 -5.11 14.99 8.25
CA SER A 90 -4.85 15.12 6.82
C SER A 90 -5.98 14.48 6.01
N MET A 91 -6.33 15.11 4.92
CA MET A 91 -7.12 14.49 3.87
C MET A 91 -6.18 14.00 2.78
N ARG A 92 -6.42 12.81 2.27
CA ARG A 92 -5.77 12.28 1.07
C ARG A 92 -6.81 12.01 0.00
N ILE A 93 -6.41 12.20 -1.23
CA ILE A 93 -7.23 11.87 -2.38
C ILE A 93 -6.59 10.73 -3.16
N ARG A 94 -7.43 9.86 -3.74
CA ARG A 94 -7.01 8.81 -4.66
C ARG A 94 -7.88 8.93 -5.91
N ARG A 95 -7.23 9.11 -7.05
CA ARG A 95 -7.91 9.29 -8.32
C ARG A 95 -8.15 7.96 -8.99
N PRO A 96 -9.31 7.74 -9.60
CA PRO A 96 -9.50 6.55 -10.42
C PRO A 96 -8.52 6.58 -11.60
N GLY A 97 -7.76 5.49 -11.76
CA GLY A 97 -6.92 5.28 -12.93
C GLY A 97 -7.74 4.89 -14.15
N ILE A 98 -7.08 4.78 -15.31
CA ILE A 98 -7.74 4.48 -16.59
C ILE A 98 -8.56 3.18 -16.54
N THR A 99 -8.05 2.15 -15.89
CA THR A 99 -8.72 0.84 -15.78
C THR A 99 -10.05 0.86 -15.02
N PHE A 100 -10.28 1.91 -14.20
CA PHE A 100 -11.54 2.14 -13.51
C PHE A 100 -12.51 3.00 -14.31
N LEU A 101 -11.98 3.86 -15.20
CA LEU A 101 -12.77 4.83 -15.97
C LEU A 101 -13.11 4.34 -17.36
N ASP A 102 -12.32 3.42 -17.93
CA ASP A 102 -12.46 2.96 -19.29
C ASP A 102 -13.80 2.24 -19.52
N PRO A 103 -14.73 2.80 -20.31
CA PRO A 103 -16.02 2.20 -20.57
C PRO A 103 -15.96 1.00 -21.54
N TYR A 104 -14.78 0.65 -22.03
CA TYR A 104 -14.61 -0.53 -22.87
C TYR A 104 -15.10 -1.78 -22.14
N VAL A 105 -15.95 -2.55 -22.82
CA VAL A 105 -16.53 -3.78 -22.27
C VAL A 105 -15.65 -4.96 -22.67
N ASP A 106 -14.97 -5.55 -21.70
CA ASP A 106 -14.26 -6.81 -21.91
C ASP A 106 -15.27 -7.96 -22.05
N VAL A 107 -15.29 -8.56 -23.22
CA VAL A 107 -16.16 -9.67 -23.62
C VAL A 107 -15.35 -10.95 -23.90
N SER A 108 -14.14 -11.05 -23.42
CA SER A 108 -13.27 -12.21 -23.61
C SER A 108 -13.86 -13.51 -23.03
N ASP A 109 -14.66 -13.39 -21.98
CA ASP A 109 -15.51 -14.44 -21.45
C ASP A 109 -16.97 -14.21 -21.93
N PRO A 110 -17.61 -15.15 -22.65
CA PRO A 110 -18.96 -14.98 -23.15
C PRO A 110 -20.03 -14.87 -22.07
N LEU A 111 -19.74 -15.24 -20.83
CA LEU A 111 -20.67 -15.20 -19.67
C LEU A 111 -20.48 -14.00 -18.77
N THR A 112 -19.39 -13.26 -18.96
CA THR A 112 -19.04 -12.12 -18.09
C THR A 112 -18.74 -10.88 -18.93
N ARG A 113 -19.01 -9.72 -18.37
CA ARG A 113 -18.63 -8.40 -18.89
C ARG A 113 -17.95 -7.61 -17.79
N THR A 114 -16.82 -7.03 -18.10
CA THR A 114 -16.11 -6.13 -17.17
C THR A 114 -15.82 -4.82 -17.87
N TYR A 115 -16.19 -3.70 -17.23
CA TYR A 115 -16.00 -2.35 -17.77
C TYR A 115 -15.79 -1.33 -16.65
N GLY A 116 -15.12 -0.24 -16.97
CA GLY A 116 -14.96 0.88 -16.06
C GLY A 116 -16.19 1.78 -16.01
N ASN A 117 -16.16 2.76 -15.10
CA ASN A 117 -17.20 3.74 -14.92
C ASN A 117 -16.63 5.16 -15.06
N PRO A 118 -16.93 5.90 -16.13
CA PRO A 118 -16.45 7.27 -16.34
C PRO A 118 -16.93 8.28 -15.29
N ASP A 119 -18.02 7.97 -14.58
CA ASP A 119 -18.65 8.88 -13.61
C ASP A 119 -18.02 8.80 -12.21
N LEU A 120 -16.93 8.05 -12.08
CA LEU A 120 -16.20 7.94 -10.80
C LEU A 120 -15.60 9.28 -10.39
N SER A 121 -15.76 9.59 -9.12
CA SER A 121 -15.13 10.73 -8.47
C SER A 121 -13.88 10.29 -7.67
N THR A 122 -13.05 11.26 -7.32
CA THR A 122 -11.88 11.06 -6.45
C THR A 122 -12.30 10.54 -5.08
N GLU A 123 -11.68 9.47 -4.59
CA GLU A 123 -11.82 9.05 -3.19
C GLU A 123 -11.21 10.09 -2.26
N LYS A 124 -11.83 10.28 -1.10
CA LYS A 124 -11.39 11.22 -0.06
C LYS A 124 -11.28 10.50 1.27
N ALA A 125 -10.05 10.27 1.70
CA ALA A 125 -9.76 9.64 2.98
C ALA A 125 -9.31 10.70 4.00
N HIS A 126 -10.01 10.78 5.12
CA HIS A 126 -9.73 11.68 6.23
C HIS A 126 -9.01 10.90 7.32
N THR A 127 -7.82 11.34 7.70
CA THR A 127 -7.02 10.65 8.73
C THR A 127 -6.71 11.61 9.88
N LEU A 128 -7.03 11.17 11.09
CA LEU A 128 -6.66 11.81 12.35
C LEU A 128 -5.63 10.92 13.05
N ASN A 129 -4.48 11.47 13.44
CA ASN A 129 -3.47 10.74 14.19
C ASN A 129 -3.15 11.47 15.49
N LEU A 130 -3.06 10.70 16.58
CA LEU A 130 -2.45 11.09 17.83
C LEU A 130 -1.15 10.29 17.99
N VAL A 131 -0.03 10.98 18.05
CA VAL A 131 1.32 10.39 18.06
C VAL A 131 2.05 10.75 19.34
N TYR A 132 2.62 9.77 20.01
CA TYR A 132 3.54 9.98 21.13
C TYR A 132 4.91 9.42 20.76
N ASN A 133 5.94 10.24 20.92
CA ASN A 133 7.33 9.84 20.68
C ASN A 133 8.13 9.95 21.97
N TYR A 134 8.94 8.93 22.23
CA TYR A 134 9.92 8.90 23.29
C TYR A 134 11.29 8.49 22.75
N PHE A 135 12.30 9.27 23.10
CA PHE A 135 13.68 9.04 22.70
C PHE A 135 14.55 9.05 23.95
N SER A 136 15.33 8.01 24.16
CA SER A 136 16.34 7.97 25.21
C SER A 136 17.63 7.34 24.67
N ASN A 137 18.66 7.31 25.49
CA ASN A 137 19.91 6.65 25.11
C ASN A 137 19.67 5.13 24.96
N GLY A 138 19.44 4.69 23.75
CA GLY A 138 19.21 3.28 23.38
C GLY A 138 17.77 2.89 23.10
N LEU A 139 16.75 3.69 23.45
CA LEU A 139 15.35 3.40 23.17
C LEU A 139 14.71 4.51 22.34
N MET A 140 14.13 4.15 21.20
CA MET A 140 13.18 4.95 20.45
C MET A 140 11.83 4.26 20.47
N LEU A 141 10.78 4.99 20.88
CA LEU A 141 9.41 4.51 20.92
C LEU A 141 8.53 5.52 20.19
N ASN A 142 7.72 5.03 19.27
CA ASN A 142 6.63 5.76 18.65
C ASN A 142 5.33 4.99 18.91
N PHE A 143 4.34 5.66 19.42
CA PHE A 143 3.00 5.14 19.60
C PHE A 143 2.01 6.04 18.88
N THR A 144 1.18 5.47 18.02
CA THR A 144 0.21 6.20 17.22
C THR A 144 -1.17 5.60 17.40
N ILE A 145 -2.17 6.43 17.65
CA ILE A 145 -3.58 6.09 17.50
C ILE A 145 -4.05 6.79 16.23
N ARG A 146 -4.73 6.07 15.37
CA ARG A 146 -5.20 6.54 14.07
C ARG A 146 -6.68 6.28 13.92
N ASP A 147 -7.38 7.24 13.33
CA ASP A 147 -8.73 7.09 12.79
C ASP A 147 -8.71 7.52 11.32
N THR A 148 -9.14 6.64 10.44
CA THR A 148 -9.21 6.90 8.99
C THR A 148 -10.61 6.62 8.48
N TYR A 149 -11.26 7.65 7.96
CA TYR A 149 -12.60 7.57 7.39
C TYR A 149 -12.57 7.89 5.88
N CYS A 150 -13.20 7.03 5.08
CA CYS A 150 -13.47 7.25 3.67
C CYS A 150 -14.96 7.01 3.41
N GLY A 151 -15.67 8.04 2.96
CA GLY A 151 -17.13 7.96 2.74
C GLY A 151 -17.52 7.68 1.29
N ASN A 152 -16.56 7.65 0.36
CA ASN A 152 -16.80 7.53 -1.08
C ASN A 152 -15.73 6.66 -1.78
N GLY A 153 -15.30 5.60 -1.13
CA GLY A 153 -14.33 4.66 -1.68
C GLY A 153 -14.83 4.02 -2.97
N ILE A 154 -13.92 3.82 -3.92
CA ILE A 154 -14.20 3.12 -5.16
C ILE A 154 -14.13 1.61 -4.91
N SER A 155 -15.20 0.92 -5.23
CA SER A 155 -15.27 -0.54 -5.15
C SER A 155 -15.95 -1.11 -6.37
N SER A 156 -15.55 -2.31 -6.76
CA SER A 156 -16.25 -3.09 -7.77
C SER A 156 -17.57 -3.62 -7.24
N TYR A 157 -18.54 -3.73 -8.11
CA TYR A 157 -19.76 -4.46 -7.81
C TYR A 157 -20.21 -5.24 -9.05
N THR A 158 -20.90 -6.34 -8.78
CA THR A 158 -21.27 -7.31 -9.77
C THR A 158 -22.79 -7.51 -9.76
N PHE A 159 -23.40 -7.59 -10.93
CA PHE A 159 -24.84 -7.80 -11.09
C PHE A 159 -25.13 -8.58 -12.37
N TYR A 160 -26.27 -9.26 -12.40
CA TYR A 160 -26.78 -9.87 -13.62
C TYR A 160 -27.62 -8.86 -14.41
N ASP A 161 -27.39 -8.79 -15.73
CA ASP A 161 -28.27 -8.02 -16.61
C ASP A 161 -29.53 -8.81 -17.00
N GLU A 162 -30.40 -8.19 -17.78
CA GLU A 162 -31.66 -8.81 -18.26
C GLU A 162 -31.42 -10.03 -19.15
N GLN A 163 -30.23 -10.16 -19.73
CA GLN A 163 -29.81 -11.31 -20.54
C GLN A 163 -29.19 -12.43 -19.70
N GLY A 164 -29.02 -12.23 -18.40
CA GLY A 164 -28.40 -13.19 -17.49
C GLY A 164 -26.87 -13.22 -17.57
N LEU A 165 -26.25 -12.19 -18.15
CA LEU A 165 -24.80 -12.03 -18.16
C LEU A 165 -24.31 -11.36 -16.88
N LEU A 166 -23.22 -11.83 -16.34
CA LEU A 166 -22.59 -11.28 -15.14
C LEU A 166 -21.77 -10.04 -15.51
N ASN A 167 -22.22 -8.88 -15.03
CA ASN A 167 -21.56 -7.59 -15.26
C ASN A 167 -20.75 -7.20 -14.02
N THR A 168 -19.53 -6.74 -14.20
CA THR A 168 -18.67 -6.16 -13.15
C THR A 168 -18.27 -4.74 -13.56
N THR A 169 -18.56 -3.78 -12.71
CA THR A 169 -18.18 -2.38 -12.88
C THR A 169 -17.79 -1.75 -11.53
N PHE A 170 -17.57 -0.43 -11.50
CA PHE A 170 -17.05 0.28 -10.34
C PHE A 170 -17.97 1.44 -9.94
N GLY A 171 -17.99 1.76 -8.64
CA GLY A 171 -18.73 2.89 -8.09
C GLY A 171 -18.05 3.47 -6.86
N ASN A 172 -18.33 4.73 -6.55
CA ASN A 172 -17.96 5.34 -5.26
C ASN A 172 -18.96 4.91 -4.16
N ILE A 173 -18.99 3.63 -3.87
CA ILE A 173 -20.03 2.95 -3.08
C ILE A 173 -19.54 2.42 -1.74
N LEU A 174 -18.23 2.39 -1.52
CA LEU A 174 -17.64 1.89 -0.28
C LEU A 174 -17.52 3.01 0.76
N LYS A 175 -18.04 2.76 1.95
CA LYS A 175 -17.73 3.54 3.14
C LYS A 175 -16.86 2.70 4.04
N SER A 176 -15.77 3.28 4.52
CA SER A 176 -14.87 2.59 5.45
C SER A 176 -14.48 3.51 6.60
N ASN A 177 -14.40 2.92 7.78
CA ASN A 177 -13.79 3.54 8.94
C ASN A 177 -12.83 2.56 9.59
N THR A 178 -11.59 3.00 9.81
CA THR A 178 -10.54 2.21 10.45
C THR A 178 -9.99 2.96 11.65
N VAL A 179 -10.25 2.42 12.83
CA VAL A 179 -9.65 2.93 14.07
C VAL A 179 -8.55 1.96 14.49
N GLY A 180 -7.33 2.46 14.65
CA GLY A 180 -6.20 1.60 14.92
C GLY A 180 -5.17 2.21 15.86
N ALA A 181 -4.31 1.34 16.38
CA ALA A 181 -3.14 1.68 17.16
C ALA A 181 -1.90 1.01 16.57
N ASN A 182 -0.80 1.75 16.52
CA ASN A 182 0.50 1.26 16.10
C ASN A 182 1.55 1.56 17.16
N ILE A 183 2.43 0.61 17.40
CA ILE A 183 3.63 0.79 18.23
C ILE A 183 4.86 0.42 17.41
N TYR A 184 5.80 1.33 17.36
CA TYR A 184 7.15 1.08 16.85
C TYR A 184 8.15 1.31 17.97
N ALA A 185 9.00 0.31 18.22
CA ALA A 185 10.07 0.41 19.19
C ALA A 185 11.40 -0.08 18.60
N ASN A 186 12.47 0.62 18.94
CA ASN A 186 13.83 0.25 18.57
C ASN A 186 14.71 0.36 19.84
N LEU A 187 15.17 -0.77 20.32
CA LEU A 187 15.98 -0.89 21.53
C LEU A 187 17.41 -1.33 21.19
N ASN A 188 18.37 -0.48 21.50
CA ASN A 188 19.80 -0.82 21.42
C ASN A 188 20.31 -1.20 22.80
N ILE A 189 20.78 -2.43 22.95
CA ILE A 189 21.38 -2.96 24.17
C ILE A 189 22.90 -2.99 23.97
N GLY A 190 23.57 -1.99 24.52
CA GLY A 190 24.95 -1.73 24.21
C GLY A 190 25.19 -1.44 22.73
N SER A 191 26.36 -1.82 22.21
CA SER A 191 26.76 -1.58 20.81
C SER A 191 26.52 -2.79 19.88
N LYS A 192 26.05 -3.91 20.41
CA LYS A 192 26.04 -5.18 19.67
C LYS A 192 24.65 -5.74 19.41
N THR A 193 23.64 -5.33 20.18
CA THR A 193 22.30 -5.90 20.12
C THR A 193 21.30 -4.79 19.80
N ARG A 194 20.48 -5.02 18.78
CA ARG A 194 19.34 -4.17 18.45
C ARG A 194 18.09 -5.03 18.33
N ILE A 195 17.05 -4.62 19.02
CA ILE A 195 15.72 -5.23 18.93
C ILE A 195 14.76 -4.21 18.33
N MET A 196 13.99 -4.63 17.35
CA MET A 196 12.96 -3.82 16.69
C MET A 196 11.60 -4.49 16.88
N LEU A 197 10.61 -3.70 17.20
CA LEU A 197 9.21 -4.09 17.23
C LEU A 197 8.41 -3.11 16.38
N ASN A 198 7.58 -3.63 15.49
CA ASN A 198 6.51 -2.89 14.84
C ASN A 198 5.25 -3.72 14.95
N ALA A 199 4.20 -3.18 15.57
CA ALA A 199 2.93 -3.88 15.69
C ALA A 199 1.78 -2.89 15.50
N SER A 200 0.74 -3.32 14.80
CA SER A 200 -0.52 -2.59 14.64
C SER A 200 -1.70 -3.47 14.94
N LEU A 201 -2.76 -2.83 15.41
CA LEU A 201 -4.07 -3.41 15.58
C LEU A 201 -5.10 -2.40 15.09
N ASP A 202 -5.92 -2.82 14.13
CA ASP A 202 -6.91 -1.99 13.46
C ASP A 202 -8.29 -2.64 13.56
N TYR A 203 -9.29 -1.85 13.94
CA TYR A 203 -10.69 -2.23 13.84
C TYR A 203 -11.28 -1.56 12.61
N ASN A 204 -11.76 -2.36 11.68
CA ASN A 204 -12.28 -1.94 10.40
C ASN A 204 -13.80 -2.08 10.38
N VAL A 205 -14.49 -1.06 9.90
CA VAL A 205 -15.92 -1.08 9.59
C VAL A 205 -16.07 -0.74 8.11
N LEU A 206 -16.72 -1.61 7.36
CA LEU A 206 -16.86 -1.52 5.92
C LEU A 206 -18.36 -1.63 5.56
N ASP A 207 -18.87 -0.66 4.84
CA ASP A 207 -20.25 -0.58 4.39
C ASP A 207 -20.33 -0.37 2.88
N ASN A 208 -21.17 -1.14 2.22
CA ASN A 208 -21.59 -0.91 0.86
C ASN A 208 -23.12 -0.74 0.83
N PRO A 209 -23.62 0.50 0.91
CA PRO A 209 -25.07 0.73 0.95
C PRO A 209 -25.81 0.29 -0.31
N LEU A 210 -25.12 0.29 -1.49
CA LEU A 210 -25.73 -0.11 -2.78
C LEU A 210 -26.11 -1.59 -2.76
N LEU A 211 -25.26 -2.44 -2.20
CA LEU A 211 -25.46 -3.89 -2.12
C LEU A 211 -25.97 -4.34 -0.74
N SER A 212 -26.26 -3.41 0.17
CA SER A 212 -26.66 -3.69 1.56
C SER A 212 -25.67 -4.63 2.27
N GLN A 213 -24.39 -4.49 1.98
CA GLN A 213 -23.32 -5.26 2.58
C GLN A 213 -22.69 -4.48 3.74
N HIS A 214 -22.46 -5.17 4.84
CA HIS A 214 -21.77 -4.66 6.01
C HIS A 214 -20.80 -5.72 6.52
N ASN A 215 -19.58 -5.34 6.83
CA ASN A 215 -18.61 -6.22 7.48
C ASN A 215 -17.73 -5.41 8.42
N GLU A 216 -17.34 -6.05 9.53
CA GLU A 216 -16.46 -5.43 10.50
C GLU A 216 -15.52 -6.44 11.13
N GLY A 217 -14.44 -5.98 11.70
CA GLY A 217 -13.55 -6.86 12.42
C GLY A 217 -12.17 -6.28 12.70
N LEU A 218 -11.46 -6.99 13.54
CA LEU A 218 -10.08 -6.70 13.90
C LEU A 218 -9.12 -7.29 12.85
N SER A 219 -8.13 -6.50 12.48
CA SER A 219 -6.93 -6.95 11.77
C SER A 219 -5.70 -6.45 12.51
N GLY A 220 -4.60 -7.18 12.41
CA GLY A 220 -3.37 -6.80 13.07
C GLY A 220 -2.15 -7.31 12.33
N MET A 221 -1.04 -6.61 12.53
CA MET A 221 0.26 -6.99 12.03
C MET A 221 1.29 -6.86 13.15
N ALA A 222 2.24 -7.78 13.20
CA ALA A 222 3.39 -7.66 14.07
C ALA A 222 4.68 -8.08 13.34
N MET A 223 5.75 -7.34 13.57
CA MET A 223 7.10 -7.66 13.14
C MET A 223 8.05 -7.47 14.33
N VAL A 224 8.84 -8.51 14.62
CA VAL A 224 9.92 -8.47 15.61
C VAL A 224 11.22 -8.76 14.90
N GLY A 225 12.20 -7.87 15.07
CA GLY A 225 13.54 -7.99 14.52
C GLY A 225 14.60 -8.03 15.60
N LEU A 226 15.60 -8.89 15.42
CA LEU A 226 16.82 -8.96 16.23
C LEU A 226 18.02 -8.79 15.31
N GLN A 227 18.88 -7.83 15.62
CA GLN A 227 20.21 -7.71 15.03
C GLN A 227 21.24 -7.89 16.13
N GLN A 228 22.15 -8.85 15.94
CA GLN A 228 23.18 -9.19 16.93
C GLN A 228 24.55 -9.25 16.26
N THR A 229 25.50 -8.50 16.78
CA THR A 229 26.91 -8.68 16.44
C THR A 229 27.50 -9.77 17.34
N LEU A 230 27.85 -10.89 16.74
CA LEU A 230 28.46 -12.03 17.35
C LEU A 230 30.02 -11.89 17.40
N PRO A 231 30.76 -12.76 18.06
CA PRO A 231 32.21 -12.80 17.95
C PRO A 231 32.67 -12.87 16.48
N TRP A 232 33.89 -12.40 16.22
CA TRP A 232 34.49 -12.30 14.89
C TRP A 232 33.75 -11.38 13.89
N ASP A 233 33.02 -10.39 14.41
CA ASP A 233 32.22 -9.42 13.61
C ASP A 233 31.19 -10.09 12.69
N LEU A 234 30.68 -11.27 13.06
CA LEU A 234 29.56 -11.90 12.44
C LEU A 234 28.28 -11.12 12.81
N ARG A 235 27.50 -10.71 11.82
CA ARG A 235 26.20 -10.03 12.01
C ARG A 235 25.07 -11.00 11.76
N LEU A 236 24.34 -11.33 12.82
CA LEU A 236 23.11 -12.10 12.77
C LEU A 236 21.93 -11.11 12.66
N SER A 237 21.04 -11.33 11.72
CA SER A 237 19.73 -10.64 11.64
C SER A 237 18.64 -11.70 11.59
N LEU A 238 17.66 -11.59 12.48
CA LEU A 238 16.46 -12.42 12.51
C LEU A 238 15.25 -11.51 12.51
N ASN A 239 14.27 -11.79 11.65
CA ASN A 239 13.01 -11.08 11.62
C ASN A 239 11.88 -12.11 11.55
N VAL A 240 10.85 -11.88 12.34
CA VAL A 240 9.61 -12.65 12.31
C VAL A 240 8.49 -11.65 12.10
N MET A 241 7.65 -11.89 11.12
CA MET A 241 6.50 -11.05 10.83
C MET A 241 5.27 -11.88 10.56
N GLY A 242 4.13 -11.30 10.86
CA GLY A 242 2.85 -11.90 10.53
C GLY A 242 1.74 -10.88 10.62
N ASN A 243 0.68 -11.12 9.87
CA ASN A 243 -0.57 -10.39 9.95
C ASN A 243 -1.73 -11.37 10.12
N THR A 244 -2.80 -10.88 10.72
CA THR A 244 -4.06 -11.62 10.86
C THR A 244 -4.87 -11.55 9.58
N MET A 245 -5.99 -12.25 9.57
CA MET A 245 -7.03 -12.10 8.56
C MET A 245 -7.49 -10.64 8.45
N THR A 246 -7.72 -10.17 7.21
CA THR A 246 -8.26 -8.85 6.91
C THR A 246 -9.68 -9.00 6.35
N LYS A 247 -10.61 -8.17 6.83
CA LYS A 247 -11.98 -8.11 6.33
C LYS A 247 -12.06 -7.26 5.07
N THR A 248 -12.83 -7.74 4.09
CA THR A 248 -13.34 -6.98 2.95
C THR A 248 -14.83 -6.76 3.12
N VAL A 249 -15.45 -5.87 2.38
CA VAL A 249 -16.89 -5.59 2.53
C VAL A 249 -17.75 -6.83 2.24
N ASP A 250 -17.29 -7.71 1.37
CA ASP A 250 -17.95 -8.94 0.93
C ASP A 250 -17.34 -10.22 1.52
N GLY A 251 -16.34 -10.11 2.42
CA GLY A 251 -15.72 -11.30 2.98
C GLY A 251 -14.46 -11.08 3.80
N TRP A 252 -13.42 -11.87 3.50
CA TRP A 252 -12.14 -11.79 4.18
C TRP A 252 -11.00 -12.39 3.35
N THR A 253 -9.78 -11.99 3.68
CA THR A 253 -8.54 -12.57 3.17
C THR A 253 -7.69 -13.04 4.33
N SER A 254 -7.10 -14.23 4.24
CA SER A 254 -6.26 -14.79 5.29
C SER A 254 -5.00 -13.96 5.53
N GLY A 255 -4.52 -14.00 6.75
CA GLY A 255 -3.20 -13.49 7.09
C GLY A 255 -2.08 -14.44 6.66
N MET A 256 -0.86 -13.95 6.79
CA MET A 256 0.36 -14.70 6.54
C MET A 256 1.37 -14.49 7.66
N SER A 257 2.31 -15.43 7.81
CA SER A 257 3.43 -15.26 8.72
C SER A 257 4.70 -15.88 8.14
N MET A 258 5.83 -15.22 8.39
CA MET A 258 7.13 -15.66 7.90
C MET A 258 8.28 -15.29 8.84
N ALA A 259 9.34 -16.06 8.77
CA ALA A 259 10.61 -15.77 9.41
C ALA A 259 11.70 -15.58 8.35
N MET A 260 12.53 -14.58 8.55
CA MET A 260 13.69 -14.27 7.73
C MET A 260 14.93 -14.22 8.61
N GLY A 261 16.01 -14.84 8.15
CA GLY A 261 17.29 -14.83 8.86
C GLY A 261 18.44 -14.57 7.92
N SER A 262 19.47 -13.88 8.41
CA SER A 262 20.73 -13.75 7.70
C SER A 262 21.92 -13.75 8.64
N LEU A 263 23.02 -14.31 8.15
CA LEU A 263 24.33 -14.27 8.81
C LEU A 263 25.33 -13.67 7.83
N THR A 264 25.90 -12.53 8.20
CA THR A 264 26.79 -11.76 7.34
C THR A 264 28.18 -11.61 7.98
N LYS A 265 29.23 -11.82 7.21
CA LYS A 265 30.62 -11.54 7.56
C LYS A 265 31.23 -10.56 6.59
N SER A 266 31.85 -9.51 7.11
CA SER A 266 32.67 -8.58 6.34
C SER A 266 34.14 -8.91 6.49
N PHE A 267 34.91 -8.72 5.40
CA PHE A 267 36.34 -8.94 5.29
C PHE A 267 36.98 -7.74 4.59
N LEU A 268 38.30 -7.58 4.70
CA LEU A 268 39.09 -6.59 3.98
C LEU A 268 38.57 -5.14 4.20
N ASP A 269 38.39 -4.75 5.46
CA ASP A 269 37.86 -3.43 5.82
C ASP A 269 36.50 -3.12 5.12
N ASP A 270 35.56 -4.07 5.21
CA ASP A 270 34.24 -4.04 4.59
C ASP A 270 34.24 -3.93 3.04
N ARG A 271 35.33 -4.35 2.39
CA ARG A 271 35.36 -4.42 0.92
C ARG A 271 34.73 -5.70 0.39
N LEU A 272 34.85 -6.80 1.11
CA LEU A 272 34.21 -8.06 0.78
C LEU A 272 33.20 -8.39 1.86
N SER A 273 31.96 -8.66 1.49
CA SER A 273 30.90 -9.12 2.38
C SER A 273 30.32 -10.42 1.86
N VAL A 274 30.22 -11.40 2.73
CA VAL A 274 29.54 -12.68 2.44
C VAL A 274 28.36 -12.81 3.37
N SER A 275 27.18 -13.03 2.80
CA SER A 275 25.92 -13.20 3.54
C SER A 275 25.22 -14.48 3.13
N VAL A 276 24.79 -15.26 4.09
CA VAL A 276 23.87 -16.38 3.93
C VAL A 276 22.54 -15.94 4.50
N SER A 277 21.48 -16.05 3.73
CA SER A 277 20.14 -15.67 4.16
C SER A 277 19.10 -16.70 3.79
N GLY A 278 18.00 -16.73 4.54
CA GLY A 278 16.87 -17.58 4.29
C GLY A 278 15.56 -16.94 4.69
N THR A 279 14.49 -17.32 4.00
CA THR A 279 13.11 -16.96 4.30
C THR A 279 12.28 -18.23 4.40
N LEU A 280 11.45 -18.32 5.42
CA LEU A 280 10.60 -19.47 5.68
C LEU A 280 9.21 -18.99 6.08
N PRO A 281 8.13 -19.42 5.38
CA PRO A 281 6.78 -19.28 5.89
C PRO A 281 6.60 -20.01 7.21
N LEU A 282 5.94 -19.38 8.18
CA LEU A 282 5.60 -19.99 9.46
C LEU A 282 4.21 -20.66 9.36
N ALA A 283 4.10 -21.56 8.40
CA ALA A 283 2.88 -22.30 8.10
C ALA A 283 3.17 -23.78 7.91
N LYS A 284 2.11 -24.58 7.91
CA LYS A 284 2.23 -26.02 7.66
C LYS A 284 2.89 -26.27 6.29
N ASP A 285 3.80 -27.24 6.26
CA ASP A 285 4.57 -27.63 5.08
C ASP A 285 5.45 -26.52 4.48
N LEU A 286 5.76 -25.46 5.25
CA LEU A 286 6.58 -24.33 4.82
C LEU A 286 6.10 -23.67 3.52
N LYS A 287 4.80 -23.69 3.27
CA LYS A 287 4.14 -23.06 2.13
C LYS A 287 3.24 -21.95 2.63
N MET A 288 3.27 -20.81 1.97
CA MET A 288 2.32 -19.75 2.22
C MET A 288 1.03 -20.05 1.45
N VAL A 289 -0.07 -20.15 2.18
CA VAL A 289 -1.41 -20.29 1.61
C VAL A 289 -2.16 -19.00 1.87
N MET A 290 -2.56 -18.33 0.82
CA MET A 290 -3.45 -17.17 0.88
C MET A 290 -4.85 -17.62 0.50
N GLU A 291 -5.77 -17.51 1.42
CA GLU A 291 -7.18 -17.83 1.24
C GLU A 291 -7.99 -16.54 1.16
N SER A 292 -8.96 -16.48 0.28
CA SER A 292 -9.93 -15.40 0.19
C SER A 292 -11.32 -15.99 0.06
N HIS A 293 -12.22 -15.46 0.86
CA HIS A 293 -13.63 -15.81 0.85
C HIS A 293 -14.43 -14.55 0.55
N LYS A 294 -15.21 -14.60 -0.51
CA LYS A 294 -16.11 -13.52 -0.91
C LYS A 294 -17.52 -14.05 -1.09
N ALA A 295 -18.50 -13.33 -0.58
CA ALA A 295 -19.91 -13.68 -0.73
C ALA A 295 -20.76 -12.43 -0.94
N GLY A 296 -21.66 -12.50 -1.90
CA GLY A 296 -22.68 -11.49 -2.19
C GLY A 296 -24.07 -12.12 -2.22
N PRO A 297 -25.09 -11.34 -2.59
CA PRO A 297 -26.46 -11.85 -2.69
C PRO A 297 -26.61 -13.06 -3.60
N ASP A 298 -25.83 -13.09 -4.71
CA ASP A 298 -25.99 -14.07 -5.79
C ASP A 298 -24.71 -14.84 -6.08
N TYR A 299 -23.65 -14.67 -5.29
CA TYR A 299 -22.38 -15.36 -5.52
C TYR A 299 -21.67 -15.73 -4.21
N LYS A 300 -20.86 -16.78 -4.30
CA LYS A 300 -19.88 -17.17 -3.30
C LYS A 300 -18.63 -17.65 -4.02
N VAL A 301 -17.47 -17.05 -3.66
CA VAL A 301 -16.18 -17.39 -4.24
C VAL A 301 -15.20 -17.68 -3.11
N ASP A 302 -14.69 -18.90 -3.10
CA ASP A 302 -13.57 -19.33 -2.27
C ASP A 302 -12.35 -19.49 -3.18
N SER A 303 -11.29 -18.73 -2.92
CA SER A 303 -10.05 -18.84 -3.66
C SER A 303 -8.88 -19.10 -2.73
N PHE A 304 -7.92 -19.88 -3.20
CA PHE A 304 -6.67 -20.10 -2.50
C PHE A 304 -5.50 -20.03 -3.48
N ASN A 305 -4.42 -19.44 -2.99
CA ASN A 305 -3.16 -19.35 -3.74
C ASN A 305 -2.04 -19.92 -2.87
N VAL A 306 -1.33 -20.92 -3.36
CA VAL A 306 -0.22 -21.55 -2.65
C VAL A 306 1.09 -21.06 -3.24
N MET A 307 1.86 -20.33 -2.44
CA MET A 307 3.14 -19.79 -2.86
C MET A 307 4.30 -20.49 -2.13
N PRO A 308 5.23 -21.13 -2.87
CA PRO A 308 6.44 -21.68 -2.30
C PRO A 308 7.42 -20.53 -2.01
N MET A 309 7.38 -19.95 -0.81
CA MET A 309 8.22 -18.83 -0.43
C MET A 309 9.45 -19.25 0.40
N SER A 310 9.71 -20.52 0.55
CA SER A 310 10.93 -21.00 1.19
C SER A 310 12.13 -20.74 0.29
N GLN A 311 13.06 -19.91 0.75
CA GLN A 311 14.22 -19.51 -0.03
C GLN A 311 15.48 -19.53 0.86
N ALA A 312 16.58 -19.97 0.27
CA ALA A 312 17.92 -19.80 0.82
C ALA A 312 18.82 -19.14 -0.24
N SER A 313 19.65 -18.21 0.18
CA SER A 313 20.57 -17.52 -0.74
C SER A 313 21.93 -17.26 -0.10
N ILE A 314 22.95 -17.23 -0.95
CA ILE A 314 24.30 -16.78 -0.59
C ILE A 314 24.57 -15.54 -1.46
N ASN A 315 24.93 -14.45 -0.80
CA ASN A 315 25.27 -13.21 -1.46
C ASN A 315 26.73 -12.83 -1.17
N ILE A 316 27.49 -12.58 -2.21
CA ILE A 316 28.89 -12.13 -2.11
C ILE A 316 28.97 -10.75 -2.76
N THR A 317 29.30 -9.77 -1.94
CA THR A 317 29.44 -8.38 -2.40
C THR A 317 30.89 -7.95 -2.31
N TRP A 318 31.46 -7.51 -3.43
CA TRP A 318 32.81 -6.96 -3.47
C TRP A 318 32.77 -5.50 -3.93
N SER A 319 33.28 -4.60 -3.11
CA SER A 319 33.35 -3.17 -3.39
C SER A 319 34.73 -2.79 -3.92
N PHE A 320 34.80 -2.33 -5.16
CA PHE A 320 36.03 -1.86 -5.81
C PHE A 320 36.19 -0.34 -5.67
N GLY A 321 37.42 0.14 -5.76
CA GLY A 321 37.73 1.55 -5.84
C GLY A 321 38.04 2.25 -4.52
N ASN A 322 38.21 3.55 -4.57
CA ASN A 322 38.56 4.35 -3.40
C ASN A 322 37.28 4.75 -2.64
N LYS A 323 37.18 4.40 -1.35
CA LYS A 323 36.05 4.75 -0.45
C LYS A 323 35.94 6.25 -0.14
N LYS A 324 36.54 7.14 -0.95
CA LYS A 324 36.30 8.57 -0.76
C LYS A 324 34.81 8.84 -1.00
N ASN A 325 34.15 9.40 0.01
CA ASN A 325 32.78 9.86 -0.04
C ASN A 325 32.58 10.85 -1.20
N VAL A 326 32.31 10.35 -2.38
CA VAL A 326 31.79 11.17 -3.46
C VAL A 326 30.33 11.40 -3.10
N ARG A 327 30.01 12.59 -2.58
CA ARG A 327 28.62 13.04 -2.48
C ARG A 327 28.09 13.17 -3.93
N ILE A 328 27.53 12.11 -4.44
CA ILE A 328 26.73 12.16 -5.66
C ILE A 328 25.53 13.03 -5.30
N LYS A 329 25.43 14.24 -5.89
CA LYS A 329 24.19 14.99 -5.86
C LYS A 329 23.12 14.06 -6.46
N LYS A 330 22.17 13.62 -5.63
CA LYS A 330 20.99 12.90 -6.14
C LYS A 330 20.37 13.78 -7.23
N ALA A 331 20.28 13.24 -8.45
CA ALA A 331 19.47 13.86 -9.48
C ALA A 331 18.07 14.07 -8.89
N ARG A 332 17.43 15.20 -9.17
CA ARG A 332 16.04 15.43 -8.82
C ARG A 332 15.24 14.25 -9.37
N THR A 333 14.68 13.45 -8.50
CA THR A 333 13.70 12.43 -8.89
C THR A 333 12.51 13.16 -9.53
N SER A 334 12.05 12.66 -10.65
CA SER A 334 10.79 13.08 -11.24
C SER A 334 9.67 12.96 -10.19
N ILE A 335 8.72 13.86 -10.23
CA ILE A 335 7.51 13.74 -9.41
C ILE A 335 6.80 12.47 -9.88
N VAL A 336 6.73 11.49 -9.00
CA VAL A 336 5.92 10.28 -9.24
C VAL A 336 4.53 10.58 -8.68
N ASN A 337 3.51 10.40 -9.50
CA ASN A 337 2.13 10.53 -9.08
C ASN A 337 1.68 9.18 -8.50
N ASP A 338 1.73 9.07 -7.17
CA ASP A 338 1.39 7.85 -6.40
C ASP A 338 -0.06 7.83 -5.91
N ASP A 339 -0.87 8.82 -6.29
CA ASP A 339 -2.28 8.94 -5.92
C ASP A 339 -3.25 8.40 -7.01
N LEU A 340 -2.71 7.77 -8.06
CA LEU A 340 -3.49 7.05 -9.06
C LEU A 340 -3.71 5.60 -8.61
N MET A 341 -4.98 5.20 -8.61
CA MET A 341 -5.36 3.80 -8.41
C MET A 341 -5.11 3.00 -9.69
N ASP A 342 -4.43 1.88 -9.60
CA ASP A 342 -4.28 0.92 -10.68
C ASP A 342 -4.95 -0.40 -10.31
N ARG A 343 -5.68 -0.99 -11.26
CA ARG A 343 -6.37 -2.27 -11.11
C ARG A 343 -5.42 -3.45 -10.88
N SER A 344 -4.16 -3.33 -11.35
CA SER A 344 -3.12 -4.35 -11.16
C SER A 344 -2.65 -4.48 -9.71
N THR A 345 -2.86 -3.45 -8.89
CA THR A 345 -2.52 -3.48 -7.46
C THR A 345 -3.64 -4.02 -6.57
N GLY A 346 -4.69 -4.57 -7.12
CA GLY A 346 -5.86 -5.29 -6.58
C GLY A 346 -6.00 -5.50 -5.09
N ALA A 347 -5.55 -4.54 -4.29
CA ALA A 347 -5.74 -4.51 -2.86
C ALA A 347 -6.92 -3.61 -2.53
N GLU A 348 -8.09 -4.20 -2.49
CA GLU A 348 -9.17 -3.65 -1.68
C GLU A 348 -8.65 -3.48 -0.25
N GLY A 349 -8.44 -2.23 0.16
CA GLY A 349 -8.33 -1.85 1.57
C GLY A 349 -7.19 -2.48 2.38
N GLY A 350 -5.97 -2.50 1.86
CA GLY A 350 -4.79 -2.88 2.64
C GLY A 350 -3.66 -1.89 2.39
N ASP A 351 -3.29 -1.13 3.42
CA ASP A 351 -2.11 -0.27 3.40
C ASP A 351 -0.89 -1.05 2.90
N ASP A 352 -0.19 -0.45 1.94
CA ASP A 352 1.01 -0.92 1.28
C ASP A 352 2.01 -1.71 2.13
N ALA A 353 1.91 -3.03 2.12
CA ALA A 353 3.01 -3.90 2.54
C ALA A 353 4.19 -3.85 1.52
N SER A 354 3.96 -3.33 0.31
CA SER A 354 4.98 -3.27 -0.74
C SER A 354 5.96 -2.10 -0.60
N SER A 355 5.60 -1.01 0.11
CA SER A 355 6.52 0.12 0.32
C SER A 355 7.64 -0.17 1.33
N MET A 356 7.52 -1.21 2.15
CA MET A 356 8.56 -1.58 3.13
C MET A 356 9.75 -2.35 2.53
N ILE A 357 9.62 -2.91 1.34
CA ILE A 357 10.70 -3.69 0.70
C ILE A 357 11.69 -2.80 -0.06
N SER A 358 11.31 -1.56 -0.42
CA SER A 358 12.15 -0.68 -1.23
C SER A 358 13.09 0.25 -0.46
N GLN A 359 13.05 0.28 0.88
CA GLN A 359 13.90 1.18 1.69
C GLN A 359 15.20 0.55 2.23
N THR A 360 15.55 -0.65 1.78
CA THR A 360 16.86 -1.25 2.09
C THR A 360 17.74 -1.30 0.83
N LYS A 361 18.19 -0.15 0.41
CA LYS A 361 19.39 -0.01 -0.43
C LYS A 361 20.34 1.04 0.12
#